data_6b07a1784516b2a08ad49afac2ad4629
#
_entry.id   6b07a1784516b2a08ad49afac2ad4629
#
_cell.length_a   1.000
_cell.length_b   1.000
_cell.length_c   1.000
_cell.angle_alpha   90.00
_cell.angle_beta   90.00
_cell.angle_gamma   90.00
#
_symmetry.space_group_name_H-M   'P 1'
#
loop_
_entity.id
_entity.type
_entity.pdbx_description
1 polymer ?
#
loop_
_entity_poly.entity_id
_entity_poly.type
_entity_poly.pdbx_seq_one_letter_code
_entity_poly.pdbx_strand_id
1 'polypeptide(L)'
;MDFNSRLEQLAAKYRQFHADDTPGQMLVTICPYTFEAPYPPELAPRPLRSWDFRRDARAFALHGKRRHDYWMDYTKDLDNDYFPALSVNMGYGVHSAYFAPQQVIMGDDTSWTHPYVDEWDKLDRLKMDEDNEWYRRILEIARYFVDWQDGDYAVSGFSNAGPGDMANALRGNDLFYDIYDEPEMVHKLMERCTDAIIWMERSIQRLTGDAMGGSVTANC
;
A
#
# COMPACT_ATOMS: atom_id res chain seq x y z
N MET A 1 -11.64 -14.63 11.39
CA MET A 1 -10.73 -14.06 12.40
C MET A 1 -11.56 -13.15 13.29
N ASP A 2 -11.45 -13.28 14.59
CA ASP A 2 -12.21 -12.44 15.52
C ASP A 2 -11.35 -11.22 15.87
N PHE A 3 -11.82 -10.05 15.51
CA PHE A 3 -11.18 -8.79 15.87
C PHE A 3 -11.53 -8.40 17.31
N ASN A 4 -10.64 -7.61 17.94
CA ASN A 4 -10.94 -7.12 19.28
C ASN A 4 -12.11 -6.09 19.24
N SER A 5 -12.72 -5.87 20.41
CA SER A 5 -13.90 -5.01 20.54
C SER A 5 -13.67 -3.56 20.08
N ARG A 6 -12.43 -3.05 20.14
CA ARG A 6 -12.10 -1.71 19.66
C ARG A 6 -12.20 -1.61 18.14
N LEU A 7 -11.65 -2.57 17.39
CA LEU A 7 -11.75 -2.59 15.93
C LEU A 7 -13.21 -2.72 15.48
N GLU A 8 -13.98 -3.58 16.15
CA GLU A 8 -15.41 -3.73 15.85
C GLU A 8 -16.18 -2.44 16.07
N GLN A 9 -15.92 -1.72 17.17
CA GLN A 9 -16.52 -0.43 17.46
C GLN A 9 -16.14 0.64 16.42
N LEU A 10 -14.85 0.71 16.04
CA LEU A 10 -14.39 1.61 14.99
C LEU A 10 -15.04 1.28 13.64
N ALA A 11 -15.08 0.02 13.26
CA ALA A 11 -15.75 -0.38 12.02
C ALA A 11 -17.25 -0.01 12.01
N ALA A 12 -17.93 -0.16 13.14
CA ALA A 12 -19.32 0.28 13.29
C ALA A 12 -19.45 1.80 13.16
N LYS A 13 -18.57 2.58 13.80
CA LYS A 13 -18.54 4.04 13.71
C LYS A 13 -18.31 4.53 12.28
N TYR A 14 -17.36 3.92 11.56
CA TYR A 14 -17.10 4.24 10.14
C TYR A 14 -18.33 3.93 9.26
N ARG A 15 -18.97 2.75 9.44
CA ARG A 15 -20.18 2.41 8.69
C ARG A 15 -21.30 3.40 8.96
N GLN A 16 -21.51 3.78 10.22
CA GLN A 16 -22.52 4.76 10.60
C GLN A 16 -22.21 6.12 9.95
N PHE A 17 -20.97 6.59 10.04
CA PHE A 17 -20.54 7.85 9.43
C PHE A 17 -20.84 7.90 7.93
N HIS A 18 -20.56 6.82 7.19
CA HIS A 18 -20.81 6.76 5.75
C HIS A 18 -22.30 6.50 5.38
N ALA A 19 -23.10 6.02 6.31
CA ALA A 19 -24.51 5.78 6.08
C ALA A 19 -25.40 6.98 6.48
N ASP A 20 -24.86 7.92 7.25
CA ASP A 20 -25.59 9.03 7.83
C ASP A 20 -25.14 10.36 7.21
N ASP A 21 -26.07 11.03 6.50
CA ASP A 21 -25.83 12.34 5.87
C ASP A 21 -26.01 13.52 6.87
N THR A 22 -25.99 13.27 8.18
CA THR A 22 -26.16 14.32 9.19
C THR A 22 -25.01 15.33 9.12
N PRO A 23 -25.28 16.63 8.86
CA PRO A 23 -24.25 17.65 8.81
C PRO A 23 -23.51 17.80 10.14
N GLY A 24 -22.18 18.01 10.05
CA GLY A 24 -21.35 18.27 11.24
C GLY A 24 -20.74 17.02 11.88
N GLN A 25 -20.98 15.83 11.34
CA GLN A 25 -20.24 14.64 11.73
C GLN A 25 -18.81 14.67 11.15
N MET A 26 -17.84 14.21 11.93
CA MET A 26 -16.45 14.16 11.54
C MET A 26 -15.78 12.94 12.17
N LEU A 27 -14.95 12.23 11.40
CA LEU A 27 -13.99 11.27 11.92
C LEU A 27 -12.64 11.99 12.05
N VAL A 28 -12.00 11.86 13.19
CA VAL A 28 -10.67 12.44 13.44
C VAL A 28 -9.68 11.33 13.60
N THR A 29 -8.80 11.20 12.62
CA THR A 29 -7.70 10.22 12.64
C THR A 29 -6.38 10.90 12.95
N ILE A 30 -5.70 10.40 13.98
CA ILE A 30 -4.32 10.76 14.30
C ILE A 30 -3.49 9.53 13.93
N CYS A 31 -2.79 9.60 12.82
CA CYS A 31 -2.07 8.46 12.31
C CYS A 31 -0.53 8.63 12.42
N PRO A 32 0.23 7.53 12.53
CA PRO A 32 1.68 7.56 12.78
C PRO A 32 2.50 7.90 11.53
N TYR A 33 1.98 8.77 10.68
CA TYR A 33 2.48 8.95 9.32
C TYR A 33 3.75 9.80 9.21
N THR A 34 4.32 10.25 10.31
CA THR A 34 5.48 11.13 10.21
C THR A 34 6.76 10.48 10.71
N PHE A 35 7.85 10.76 10.00
CA PHE A 35 9.22 10.51 10.44
C PHE A 35 9.54 11.16 11.81
N GLU A 36 8.69 12.05 12.27
CA GLU A 36 8.80 12.81 13.53
C GLU A 36 8.10 12.14 14.73
N ALA A 37 7.46 10.97 14.53
CA ALA A 37 6.91 10.24 15.67
C ALA A 37 8.02 9.92 16.68
N PRO A 38 7.74 10.03 17.98
CA PRO A 38 8.76 9.88 19.04
C PRO A 38 9.14 8.41 19.26
N TYR A 39 9.59 7.74 18.21
CA TYR A 39 10.03 6.36 18.30
C TYR A 39 11.33 6.24 19.11
N PRO A 40 11.47 5.20 19.93
CA PRO A 40 12.76 4.84 20.50
C PRO A 40 13.76 4.49 19.37
N PRO A 41 15.07 4.69 19.59
CA PRO A 41 16.09 4.55 18.53
C PRO A 41 16.02 3.24 17.75
N GLU A 42 15.70 2.14 18.39
CA GLU A 42 15.58 0.81 17.77
C GLU A 42 14.35 0.67 16.85
N LEU A 43 13.35 1.53 17.03
CA LEU A 43 12.14 1.60 16.20
C LEU A 43 12.13 2.83 15.29
N ALA A 44 13.18 3.64 15.31
CA ALA A 44 13.28 4.79 14.41
C ALA A 44 13.13 4.35 12.94
N PRO A 45 12.51 5.18 12.07
CA PRO A 45 12.43 4.88 10.65
C PRO A 45 13.79 4.56 10.05
N ARG A 46 13.87 3.49 9.29
CA ARG A 46 15.09 3.10 8.60
C ARG A 46 14.96 3.40 7.10
N PRO A 47 15.99 3.99 6.47
CA PRO A 47 15.96 4.23 5.03
C PRO A 47 15.62 2.97 4.23
N LEU A 48 14.73 3.08 3.24
CA LEU A 48 14.35 1.95 2.40
C LEU A 48 15.56 1.30 1.73
N ARG A 49 16.54 2.10 1.28
CA ARG A 49 17.81 1.62 0.71
C ARG A 49 18.66 0.77 1.66
N SER A 50 18.40 0.81 2.96
CA SER A 50 19.14 0.03 3.96
C SER A 50 18.64 -1.41 4.09
N TRP A 51 17.56 -1.77 3.39
CA TRP A 51 16.95 -3.09 3.40
C TRP A 51 17.33 -3.87 2.15
N ASP A 52 17.81 -5.10 2.32
CA ASP A 52 17.86 -6.07 1.23
C ASP A 52 16.55 -6.88 1.23
N PHE A 53 15.59 -6.47 0.45
CA PHE A 53 14.25 -7.09 0.42
C PHE A 53 14.27 -8.57 0.00
N ARG A 54 15.35 -9.06 -0.59
CA ARG A 54 15.51 -10.49 -0.88
C ARG A 54 15.81 -11.31 0.36
N ARG A 55 16.43 -10.71 1.39
CA ARG A 55 16.83 -11.39 2.63
C ARG A 55 16.10 -10.86 3.84
N ASP A 56 15.72 -9.59 3.81
CA ASP A 56 15.26 -8.87 4.98
C ASP A 56 13.73 -8.67 5.02
N ALA A 57 12.96 -9.30 4.11
CA ALA A 57 11.49 -9.12 4.03
C ALA A 57 10.80 -9.33 5.38
N ARG A 58 11.17 -10.41 6.11
CA ARG A 58 10.65 -10.68 7.45
C ARG A 58 11.05 -9.62 8.47
N ALA A 59 12.32 -9.19 8.44
CA ALA A 59 12.82 -8.17 9.35
C ALA A 59 12.18 -6.80 9.06
N PHE A 60 11.96 -6.47 7.79
CA PHE A 60 11.23 -5.28 7.37
C PHE A 60 9.79 -5.30 7.88
N ALA A 61 9.06 -6.40 7.67
CA ALA A 61 7.70 -6.58 8.17
C ALA A 61 7.65 -6.45 9.70
N LEU A 62 8.58 -7.11 10.42
CA LEU A 62 8.64 -7.05 11.87
C LEU A 62 8.95 -5.64 12.39
N HIS A 63 9.81 -4.90 11.70
CA HIS A 63 10.08 -3.51 12.04
C HIS A 63 8.83 -2.64 11.87
N GLY A 64 8.10 -2.80 10.77
CA GLY A 64 6.84 -2.11 10.51
C GLY A 64 5.80 -2.41 11.59
N LYS A 65 5.61 -3.71 11.93
CA LYS A 65 4.67 -4.11 13.00
C LYS A 65 5.05 -3.50 14.35
N ARG A 66 6.31 -3.58 14.77
CA ARG A 66 6.76 -3.02 16.05
C ARG A 66 6.56 -1.50 16.13
N ARG A 67 6.77 -0.79 15.04
CA ARG A 67 6.48 0.65 14.98
C ARG A 67 4.98 0.92 15.13
N HIS A 68 4.16 0.13 14.45
CA HIS A 68 2.70 0.21 14.58
C HIS A 68 2.27 -0.06 16.02
N ASP A 69 2.73 -1.15 16.65
CA ASP A 69 2.38 -1.51 18.03
C ASP A 69 2.78 -0.41 19.03
N TYR A 70 3.98 0.11 18.87
CA TYR A 70 4.46 1.24 19.69
C TYR A 70 3.55 2.47 19.55
N TRP A 71 3.16 2.80 18.30
CA TRP A 71 2.28 3.94 18.06
C TRP A 71 0.89 3.72 18.64
N MET A 72 0.36 2.54 18.53
CA MET A 72 -0.96 2.18 19.09
C MET A 72 -0.95 2.29 20.62
N ASP A 73 0.13 1.87 21.27
CA ASP A 73 0.30 2.05 22.72
C ASP A 73 0.49 3.53 23.11
N TYR A 74 1.30 4.28 22.35
CA TYR A 74 1.55 5.70 22.58
C TYR A 74 0.28 6.56 22.47
N THR A 75 -0.63 6.20 21.57
CA THR A 75 -1.87 6.96 21.30
C THR A 75 -3.13 6.37 21.94
N LYS A 76 -2.99 5.33 22.77
CA LYS A 76 -4.13 4.59 23.33
C LYS A 76 -5.13 5.43 24.13
N ASP A 77 -4.66 6.50 24.77
CA ASP A 77 -5.47 7.40 25.61
C ASP A 77 -6.01 8.61 24.81
N LEU A 78 -5.72 8.70 23.51
CA LEU A 78 -6.28 9.74 22.65
C LEU A 78 -7.65 9.34 22.14
N ASP A 79 -8.59 10.32 22.10
CA ASP A 79 -9.83 10.18 21.36
C ASP A 79 -9.54 10.23 19.86
N ASN A 80 -9.37 9.06 19.28
CA ASN A 80 -8.79 8.87 17.96
C ASN A 80 -9.59 7.83 17.17
N ASP A 81 -10.07 8.20 16.01
CA ASP A 81 -10.79 7.35 15.09
C ASP A 81 -9.89 6.57 14.12
N TYR A 82 -8.57 6.58 14.36
CA TYR A 82 -7.65 5.82 13.53
C TYR A 82 -7.96 4.33 13.58
N PHE A 83 -8.22 3.76 12.42
CA PHE A 83 -8.45 2.32 12.27
C PHE A 83 -7.08 1.61 12.15
N PRO A 84 -6.69 0.80 13.14
CA PRO A 84 -5.41 0.10 13.12
C PRO A 84 -5.28 -0.80 11.90
N ALA A 85 -4.35 -0.46 11.02
CA ALA A 85 -4.10 -1.25 9.82
C ALA A 85 -2.61 -1.26 9.46
N LEU A 86 -2.14 -2.40 8.98
CA LEU A 86 -0.81 -2.56 8.41
C LEU A 86 -0.90 -2.80 6.90
N SER A 87 -0.15 -2.04 6.13
CA SER A 87 0.01 -2.20 4.69
C SER A 87 1.47 -2.44 4.32
N VAL A 88 1.66 -3.08 3.18
CA VAL A 88 2.99 -3.16 2.57
C VAL A 88 3.26 -1.85 1.85
N ASN A 89 4.29 -1.13 2.27
CA ASN A 89 4.74 0.09 1.60
C ASN A 89 6.27 0.04 1.41
N MET A 90 6.69 -0.03 0.17
CA MET A 90 8.11 -0.03 -0.24
C MET A 90 8.43 1.14 -1.18
N GLY A 91 7.61 2.19 -1.14
CA GLY A 91 7.77 3.39 -1.97
C GLY A 91 7.16 3.27 -3.36
N TYR A 92 7.16 4.38 -4.09
CA TYR A 92 6.45 4.52 -5.37
C TYR A 92 6.98 3.64 -6.50
N GLY A 93 8.28 3.36 -6.54
CA GLY A 93 8.85 2.52 -7.59
C GLY A 93 8.29 1.09 -7.61
N VAL A 94 7.87 0.57 -6.46
CA VAL A 94 7.30 -0.77 -6.38
C VAL A 94 5.86 -0.82 -6.88
N HIS A 95 5.15 0.33 -6.94
CA HIS A 95 3.76 0.39 -7.40
C HIS A 95 3.56 -0.04 -8.86
N SER A 96 4.57 0.06 -9.71
CA SER A 96 4.51 -0.44 -11.09
C SER A 96 5.41 -1.65 -11.34
N ALA A 97 6.47 -1.82 -10.56
CA ALA A 97 7.46 -2.87 -10.77
C ALA A 97 6.91 -4.30 -10.54
N TYR A 98 5.79 -4.46 -9.83
CA TYR A 98 5.20 -5.78 -9.61
C TYR A 98 4.50 -6.36 -10.86
N PHE A 99 4.29 -5.57 -11.91
CA PHE A 99 3.77 -6.05 -13.19
C PHE A 99 4.57 -5.57 -14.41
N ALA A 100 5.62 -4.80 -14.20
CA ALA A 100 6.52 -4.32 -15.23
C ALA A 100 7.97 -4.73 -14.91
N PRO A 101 8.81 -5.06 -15.90
CA PRO A 101 10.21 -5.42 -15.69
C PRO A 101 11.09 -4.19 -15.44
N GLN A 102 10.72 -3.38 -14.45
CA GLN A 102 11.42 -2.16 -14.08
C GLN A 102 12.47 -2.41 -13.01
N GLN A 103 13.59 -1.71 -13.11
CA GLN A 103 14.57 -1.64 -12.02
C GLN A 103 14.07 -0.65 -10.97
N VAL A 104 13.87 -1.15 -9.74
CA VAL A 104 13.52 -0.31 -8.60
C VAL A 104 14.78 0.26 -7.96
N ILE A 105 14.77 1.57 -7.73
CA ILE A 105 15.84 2.32 -7.07
C ILE A 105 15.32 2.70 -5.69
N MET A 106 15.88 2.08 -4.63
CA MET A 106 15.52 2.39 -3.25
C MET A 106 16.20 3.65 -2.78
N GLY A 107 15.41 4.64 -2.36
CA GLY A 107 15.85 5.86 -1.69
C GLY A 107 15.79 5.73 -0.17
N ASP A 108 15.78 6.86 0.53
CA ASP A 108 15.62 6.90 1.99
C ASP A 108 14.16 6.71 2.37
N ASP A 109 13.28 7.52 1.84
CA ASP A 109 11.86 7.59 2.22
C ASP A 109 10.95 6.87 1.23
N THR A 110 11.38 6.73 -0.02
CA THR A 110 10.60 6.13 -1.09
C THR A 110 11.50 5.40 -2.09
N SER A 111 10.90 4.74 -3.05
CA SER A 111 11.57 4.13 -4.19
C SER A 111 11.12 4.75 -5.50
N TRP A 112 11.92 4.60 -6.53
CA TRP A 112 11.68 5.13 -7.87
C TRP A 112 11.95 4.06 -8.91
N THR A 113 11.45 4.29 -10.13
CA THR A 113 11.78 3.50 -11.32
C THR A 113 12.13 4.42 -12.47
N HIS A 114 12.85 3.89 -13.47
CA HIS A 114 12.91 4.54 -14.77
C HIS A 114 11.68 4.15 -15.60
N PRO A 115 11.18 5.03 -16.47
CA PRO A 115 10.13 4.68 -17.43
C PRO A 115 10.51 3.41 -18.23
N TYR A 116 9.53 2.53 -18.42
CA TYR A 116 9.72 1.29 -19.16
C TYR A 116 9.06 1.33 -20.54
N VAL A 117 7.91 1.99 -20.63
CA VAL A 117 7.14 2.15 -21.87
C VAL A 117 7.62 3.43 -22.57
N ASP A 118 8.89 3.47 -22.97
CA ASP A 118 9.47 4.56 -23.77
C ASP A 118 8.95 4.52 -25.23
N GLU A 119 8.60 3.29 -25.71
CA GLU A 119 7.92 3.08 -26.99
C GLU A 119 6.65 2.25 -26.75
N TRP A 120 5.57 2.55 -27.51
CA TRP A 120 4.27 1.92 -27.30
C TRP A 120 4.22 0.41 -27.56
N ASP A 121 5.15 -0.13 -28.34
CA ASP A 121 5.28 -1.59 -28.54
C ASP A 121 5.63 -2.35 -27.25
N LYS A 122 6.17 -1.66 -26.24
CA LYS A 122 6.48 -2.24 -24.93
C LYS A 122 5.24 -2.43 -24.05
N LEU A 123 4.11 -1.80 -24.39
CA LEU A 123 2.87 -1.94 -23.64
C LEU A 123 2.43 -3.41 -23.53
N ASP A 124 2.62 -4.19 -24.58
CA ASP A 124 2.25 -5.61 -24.60
C ASP A 124 3.17 -6.50 -23.74
N ARG A 125 4.29 -5.96 -23.24
CA ARG A 125 5.22 -6.64 -22.34
C ARG A 125 4.85 -6.47 -20.86
N LEU A 126 3.90 -5.61 -20.55
CA LEU A 126 3.37 -5.48 -19.20
C LEU A 126 2.54 -6.72 -18.86
N LYS A 127 2.92 -7.44 -17.81
CA LYS A 127 2.30 -8.71 -17.44
C LYS A 127 2.04 -8.80 -15.95
N MET A 128 0.85 -9.27 -15.61
CA MET A 128 0.52 -9.75 -14.29
C MET A 128 1.13 -11.16 -14.12
N ASP A 129 2.33 -11.21 -13.58
CA ASP A 129 3.14 -12.43 -13.47
C ASP A 129 3.39 -12.75 -11.99
N GLU A 130 2.89 -13.89 -11.55
CA GLU A 130 3.08 -14.36 -10.16
C GLU A 130 4.54 -14.71 -9.86
N ASP A 131 5.39 -14.86 -10.89
CA ASP A 131 6.83 -15.06 -10.75
C ASP A 131 7.60 -13.74 -10.63
N ASN A 132 6.95 -12.59 -10.80
CA ASN A 132 7.58 -11.29 -10.61
C ASN A 132 8.12 -11.14 -9.17
N GLU A 133 9.37 -10.70 -9.04
CA GLU A 133 10.05 -10.58 -7.75
C GLU A 133 9.32 -9.64 -6.78
N TRP A 134 8.88 -8.47 -7.25
CA TRP A 134 8.22 -7.50 -6.40
C TRP A 134 6.81 -7.94 -5.99
N TYR A 135 6.08 -8.58 -6.90
CA TYR A 135 4.80 -9.20 -6.55
C TYR A 135 4.97 -10.21 -5.41
N ARG A 136 5.94 -11.11 -5.52
CA ARG A 136 6.22 -12.10 -4.46
C ARG A 136 6.63 -11.45 -3.14
N ARG A 137 7.44 -10.39 -3.17
CA ARG A 137 7.88 -9.68 -1.96
C ARG A 137 6.72 -8.97 -1.26
N ILE A 138 5.84 -8.33 -2.02
CA ILE A 138 4.63 -7.72 -1.47
C ILE A 138 3.79 -8.77 -0.74
N LEU A 139 3.52 -9.89 -1.38
CA LEU A 139 2.71 -10.96 -0.77
C LEU A 139 3.42 -11.64 0.40
N GLU A 140 4.75 -11.79 0.36
CA GLU A 140 5.53 -12.33 1.48
C GLU A 140 5.41 -11.43 2.71
N ILE A 141 5.58 -10.12 2.56
CA ILE A 141 5.46 -9.17 3.66
C ILE A 141 4.02 -9.13 4.18
N ALA A 142 3.03 -9.09 3.30
CA ALA A 142 1.61 -9.13 3.69
C ALA A 142 1.29 -10.41 4.49
N ARG A 143 1.86 -11.56 4.10
CA ARG A 143 1.67 -12.83 4.83
C ARG A 143 2.23 -12.76 6.24
N TYR A 144 3.38 -12.15 6.47
CA TYR A 144 3.88 -11.97 7.83
C TYR A 144 2.91 -11.14 8.67
N PHE A 145 2.31 -10.09 8.12
CA PHE A 145 1.30 -9.31 8.82
C PHE A 145 0.06 -10.14 9.17
N VAL A 146 -0.39 -10.99 8.24
CA VAL A 146 -1.52 -11.92 8.49
C VAL A 146 -1.16 -12.96 9.57
N ASP A 147 0.03 -13.56 9.48
CA ASP A 147 0.48 -14.60 10.40
C ASP A 147 0.66 -14.07 11.84
N TRP A 148 0.96 -12.78 12.00
CA TRP A 148 1.15 -12.14 13.31
C TRP A 148 -0.09 -11.42 13.83
N GLN A 149 -1.18 -11.45 13.08
CA GLN A 149 -2.43 -10.80 13.46
C GLN A 149 -3.13 -11.62 14.54
N ASP A 150 -3.44 -10.97 15.66
CA ASP A 150 -4.17 -11.54 16.79
C ASP A 150 -5.50 -10.81 17.08
N GLY A 151 -5.99 -10.05 16.12
CA GLY A 151 -7.24 -9.27 16.21
C GLY A 151 -7.03 -7.81 16.61
N ASP A 152 -5.80 -7.35 16.75
CA ASP A 152 -5.43 -5.98 17.17
C ASP A 152 -5.29 -4.99 16.02
N TYR A 153 -5.14 -5.46 14.78
CA TYR A 153 -5.11 -4.66 13.56
C TYR A 153 -5.68 -5.42 12.37
N ALA A 154 -6.01 -4.70 11.32
CA ALA A 154 -6.31 -5.29 10.02
C ALA A 154 -5.09 -5.26 9.11
N VAL A 155 -4.95 -6.22 8.21
CA VAL A 155 -4.00 -6.13 7.10
C VAL A 155 -4.73 -5.48 5.94
N SER A 156 -4.26 -4.32 5.52
CA SER A 156 -4.87 -3.57 4.42
C SER A 156 -4.30 -4.02 3.08
N GLY A 157 -4.94 -3.58 1.99
CA GLY A 157 -4.44 -3.72 0.64
C GLY A 157 -3.04 -3.14 0.47
N PHE A 158 -2.42 -3.42 -0.67
CA PHE A 158 -1.15 -2.80 -1.03
C PHE A 158 -1.34 -1.29 -1.18
N SER A 159 -0.40 -0.50 -0.66
CA SER A 159 -0.44 0.95 -0.84
C SER A 159 -0.17 1.29 -2.31
N ASN A 160 -1.19 1.12 -3.15
CA ASN A 160 -1.09 1.42 -4.57
C ASN A 160 -1.23 2.92 -4.83
N ALA A 161 -0.44 3.40 -5.79
CA ALA A 161 -0.74 4.65 -6.48
C ALA A 161 -1.97 4.46 -7.40
N GLY A 162 -2.61 5.54 -7.82
CA GLY A 162 -3.67 5.47 -8.81
C GLY A 162 -3.18 5.03 -10.20
N PRO A 163 -4.08 4.63 -11.13
CA PRO A 163 -3.69 4.25 -12.48
C PRO A 163 -2.89 5.33 -13.21
N GLY A 164 -3.20 6.62 -12.96
CA GLY A 164 -2.47 7.75 -13.54
C GLY A 164 -1.03 7.85 -13.09
N ASP A 165 -0.78 7.66 -11.78
CA ASP A 165 0.57 7.67 -11.22
C ASP A 165 1.39 6.49 -11.74
N MET A 166 0.75 5.30 -11.85
CA MET A 166 1.40 4.13 -12.42
C MET A 166 1.72 4.32 -13.90
N ALA A 167 0.79 4.90 -14.67
CA ALA A 167 1.02 5.23 -16.08
C ALA A 167 2.18 6.22 -16.23
N ASN A 168 2.26 7.23 -15.35
CA ASN A 168 3.39 8.15 -15.32
C ASN A 168 4.71 7.45 -14.94
N ALA A 169 4.71 6.56 -13.95
CA ALA A 169 5.91 5.79 -13.61
C ALA A 169 6.40 4.89 -14.75
N LEU A 170 5.48 4.43 -15.61
CA LEU A 170 5.79 3.57 -16.76
C LEU A 170 6.19 4.34 -18.02
N ARG A 171 5.53 5.46 -18.34
CA ARG A 171 5.73 6.26 -19.54
C ARG A 171 6.63 7.47 -19.33
N GLY A 172 6.75 7.93 -18.08
CA GLY A 172 7.46 9.15 -17.75
C GLY A 172 6.69 10.40 -18.16
N ASN A 173 7.41 11.49 -18.38
CA ASN A 173 6.81 12.78 -18.73
C ASN A 173 6.16 12.81 -20.12
N ASP A 174 6.52 11.88 -20.99
CA ASP A 174 5.91 11.77 -22.32
C ASP A 174 4.41 11.50 -22.22
N LEU A 175 3.95 10.87 -21.14
CA LEU A 175 2.52 10.66 -20.85
C LEU A 175 1.70 11.95 -21.02
N PHE A 176 2.23 13.09 -20.58
CA PHE A 176 1.51 14.37 -20.61
C PHE A 176 1.35 14.92 -22.02
N TYR A 177 2.27 14.62 -22.93
CA TYR A 177 2.14 14.95 -24.35
C TYR A 177 1.20 13.96 -25.04
N ASP A 178 1.35 12.66 -24.72
CA ASP A 178 0.58 11.58 -25.32
C ASP A 178 -0.94 11.67 -25.03
N ILE A 179 -1.35 12.35 -23.95
CA ILE A 179 -2.77 12.65 -23.69
C ILE A 179 -3.42 13.37 -24.90
N TYR A 180 -2.64 14.17 -25.64
CA TYR A 180 -3.09 14.91 -26.81
C TYR A 180 -2.72 14.22 -28.12
N ASP A 181 -1.52 13.66 -28.19
CA ASP A 181 -0.96 13.12 -29.42
C ASP A 181 -1.37 11.66 -29.68
N GLU A 182 -1.47 10.86 -28.61
CA GLU A 182 -1.73 9.42 -28.67
C GLU A 182 -2.79 8.95 -27.62
N PRO A 183 -3.96 9.60 -27.53
CA PRO A 183 -4.94 9.37 -26.46
C PRO A 183 -5.40 7.92 -26.35
N GLU A 184 -5.52 7.19 -27.46
CA GLU A 184 -5.90 5.78 -27.45
C GLU A 184 -4.86 4.90 -26.78
N MET A 185 -3.58 5.22 -26.93
CA MET A 185 -2.50 4.45 -26.29
C MET A 185 -2.42 4.77 -24.80
N VAL A 186 -2.68 6.03 -24.42
CA VAL A 186 -2.81 6.42 -23.00
C VAL A 186 -3.97 5.67 -22.34
N HIS A 187 -5.13 5.57 -22.99
CA HIS A 187 -6.27 4.79 -22.48
C HIS A 187 -5.89 3.33 -22.26
N LYS A 188 -5.24 2.68 -23.22
CA LYS A 188 -4.78 1.30 -23.08
C LYS A 188 -3.80 1.12 -21.93
N LEU A 189 -2.86 2.06 -21.74
CA LEU A 189 -1.93 2.03 -20.62
C LEU A 189 -2.68 2.16 -19.28
N MET A 190 -3.64 3.08 -19.18
CA MET A 190 -4.48 3.27 -17.99
C MET A 190 -5.31 2.02 -17.65
N GLU A 191 -5.87 1.35 -18.65
CA GLU A 191 -6.58 0.07 -18.47
C GLU A 191 -5.64 -1.00 -17.92
N ARG A 192 -4.42 -1.16 -18.49
CA ARG A 192 -3.42 -2.10 -17.97
C ARG A 192 -3.02 -1.82 -16.53
N CYS A 193 -2.83 -0.54 -16.18
CA CYS A 193 -2.55 -0.13 -14.80
C CYS A 193 -3.71 -0.47 -13.86
N THR A 194 -4.94 -0.20 -14.27
CA THR A 194 -6.16 -0.52 -13.51
C THR A 194 -6.28 -2.03 -13.26
N ASP A 195 -6.09 -2.84 -14.30
CA ASP A 195 -6.14 -4.30 -14.18
C ASP A 195 -5.06 -4.83 -13.23
N ALA A 196 -3.85 -4.26 -13.28
CA ALA A 196 -2.76 -4.63 -12.40
C ALA A 196 -3.06 -4.29 -10.93
N ILE A 197 -3.64 -3.11 -10.66
CA ILE A 197 -4.08 -2.71 -9.32
C ILE A 197 -5.14 -3.70 -8.80
N ILE A 198 -6.17 -3.98 -9.60
CA ILE A 198 -7.23 -4.93 -9.23
C ILE A 198 -6.64 -6.32 -8.95
N TRP A 199 -5.69 -6.77 -9.78
CA TRP A 199 -5.04 -8.06 -9.59
C TRP A 199 -4.24 -8.12 -8.28
N MET A 200 -3.48 -7.08 -7.95
CA MET A 200 -2.72 -7.00 -6.71
C MET A 200 -3.65 -6.98 -5.50
N GLU A 201 -4.67 -6.13 -5.50
CA GLU A 201 -5.65 -6.04 -4.41
C GLU A 201 -6.37 -7.37 -4.16
N ARG A 202 -6.80 -8.05 -5.22
CA ARG A 202 -7.39 -9.40 -5.13
C ARG A 202 -6.39 -10.42 -4.59
N SER A 203 -5.11 -10.27 -4.89
CA SER A 203 -4.08 -11.19 -4.40
C SER A 203 -3.84 -11.01 -2.90
N ILE A 204 -3.84 -9.77 -2.41
CA ILE A 204 -3.78 -9.50 -0.97
C ILE A 204 -5.08 -9.94 -0.29
N GLN A 205 -6.25 -9.65 -0.86
CA GLN A 205 -7.53 -10.08 -0.30
C GLN A 205 -7.62 -11.61 -0.14
N ARG A 206 -7.04 -12.39 -1.06
CA ARG A 206 -6.95 -13.85 -0.90
C ARG A 206 -6.12 -14.29 0.31
N LEU A 207 -5.16 -13.47 0.75
CA LEU A 207 -4.38 -13.74 1.97
C LEU A 207 -5.10 -13.29 3.23
N THR A 208 -5.72 -12.12 3.20
CA THR A 208 -6.34 -11.47 4.37
C THR A 208 -7.74 -11.98 4.65
N GLY A 209 -8.44 -12.50 3.63
CA GLY A 209 -9.88 -12.74 3.68
C GLY A 209 -10.68 -11.45 3.80
N ASP A 210 -11.97 -11.57 4.06
CA ASP A 210 -12.83 -10.42 4.30
C ASP A 210 -12.66 -9.93 5.74
N ALA A 211 -12.15 -8.74 5.91
CA ALA A 211 -12.08 -8.09 7.21
C ALA A 211 -13.43 -7.41 7.50
N MET A 212 -14.20 -7.94 8.45
CA MET A 212 -15.49 -7.36 8.91
C MET A 212 -16.49 -7.07 7.77
N GLY A 213 -16.50 -7.88 6.71
CA GLY A 213 -17.39 -7.75 5.56
C GLY A 213 -16.89 -6.78 4.49
N GLY A 214 -15.60 -6.53 4.43
CA GLY A 214 -14.96 -5.68 3.42
C GLY A 214 -13.45 -5.79 3.41
N SER A 215 -12.81 -4.94 2.64
CA SER A 215 -11.36 -4.74 2.65
C SER A 215 -11.02 -3.42 3.34
N VAL A 216 -9.87 -3.37 4.00
CA VAL A 216 -9.31 -2.13 4.54
C VAL A 216 -8.31 -1.59 3.52
N THR A 217 -8.49 -0.37 3.06
CA THR A 217 -7.50 0.32 2.24
C THR A 217 -6.69 1.26 3.13
N ALA A 218 -5.37 1.19 3.04
CA ALA A 218 -4.50 2.13 3.72
C ALA A 218 -4.43 3.43 2.92
N ASN A 219 -5.41 4.29 3.14
CA ASN A 219 -5.35 5.67 2.68
C ASN A 219 -5.38 6.56 3.93
N CYS A 220 -4.22 6.99 4.33
CA CYS A 220 -4.05 8.14 5.21
C CYS A 220 -3.74 9.37 4.38
#